data_db8dd56c68f20bc49dc37665b0f6acf2
#
_entry.id   db8dd56c68f20bc49dc37665b0f6acf2
#
_cell.length_a   1.000
_cell.length_b   1.000
_cell.length_c   1.000
_cell.angle_alpha   90.00
_cell.angle_beta   90.00
_cell.angle_gamma   90.00
#
_symmetry.space_group_name_H-M   'P 1'
#
loop_
_entity.id
_entity.type
_entity.pdbx_description
1 polymer ?
#
loop_
_entity_poly.entity_id
_entity_poly.type
_entity_poly.pdbx_seq_one_letter_code
_entity_poly.pdbx_strand_id
1 'polypeptide(L)'
;MKVAYKTINLPFRYPFTISKGTKTHQPSLIVQLENRGLAGYGEAPAITYYNIPVEKMVADLEAKKLFVEKFAFTDPERYWHYLHHLYPQNNFLVCALDIAAWDMYGKIRNQPLYKLWGLDNTKAPATDYTIGIDTIDKMVAKMQEKPWPIYKIKLGTGQDIEIMTALRKHTDAILRVDANAAWTVTEALEKLPALKDLGVEFVEQPLAKDDWEGMKRLYKESPLPLIADESCVLEADVQKCHGHFHGINIKLTKCSGITPARRMITQARELGMKVMVGSMNESTVGSAAIAHLNPLLDYVDMDGPLLLAEDIATGLQYENGKVTVSETPGLGIQLTGKSNL
;
A
#
# COMPACT_ATOMS: atom_id res chain seq x y z
N MET A 1 -10.18 25.30 8.77
CA MET A 1 -10.31 23.87 9.18
C MET A 1 -9.81 23.69 10.61
N LYS A 2 -10.16 22.57 11.25
CA LYS A 2 -9.50 22.13 12.47
C LYS A 2 -8.75 20.82 12.19
N VAL A 3 -7.63 20.62 12.88
CA VAL A 3 -6.83 19.40 12.79
C VAL A 3 -6.75 18.75 14.16
N ALA A 4 -7.14 17.48 14.24
CA ALA A 4 -6.88 16.62 15.38
C ALA A 4 -6.08 15.40 14.90
N TYR A 5 -5.38 14.73 15.80
CA TYR A 5 -4.66 13.51 15.50
C TYR A 5 -4.54 12.60 16.72
N LYS A 6 -4.25 11.34 16.45
CA LYS A 6 -3.95 10.33 17.46
C LYS A 6 -2.88 9.39 16.95
N THR A 7 -1.95 9.01 17.82
CA THR A 7 -1.01 7.92 17.54
C THR A 7 -1.60 6.62 18.05
N ILE A 8 -1.46 5.57 17.26
CA ILE A 8 -1.93 4.23 17.58
C ILE A 8 -0.80 3.23 17.35
N ASN A 9 -0.90 2.07 17.98
CA ASN A 9 0.06 0.98 17.81
C ASN A 9 -0.72 -0.32 17.65
N LEU A 10 -0.98 -0.72 16.41
CA LEU A 10 -1.86 -1.84 16.07
C LEU A 10 -1.10 -3.17 16.15
N PRO A 11 -1.55 -4.14 16.95
CA PRO A 11 -0.92 -5.45 17.03
C PRO A 11 -1.21 -6.28 15.77
N PHE A 12 -0.19 -6.98 15.26
CA PHE A 12 -0.40 -8.02 14.25
C PHE A 12 -0.96 -9.30 14.89
N ARG A 13 -1.76 -10.07 14.12
CA ARG A 13 -2.22 -11.41 14.52
C ARG A 13 -1.06 -12.38 14.72
N TYR A 14 -0.06 -12.28 13.84
CA TYR A 14 1.19 -13.03 13.87
C TYR A 14 2.37 -12.09 13.67
N PRO A 15 3.55 -12.39 14.18
CA PRO A 15 4.74 -11.62 13.81
C PRO A 15 4.86 -11.52 12.29
N PHE A 16 5.04 -10.31 11.78
CA PHE A 16 5.15 -10.03 10.35
C PHE A 16 6.61 -9.88 9.97
N THR A 17 7.16 -10.88 9.27
CA THR A 17 8.58 -10.96 8.91
C THR A 17 8.76 -10.79 7.40
N ILE A 18 9.66 -9.90 7.04
CA ILE A 18 10.19 -9.71 5.68
C ILE A 18 11.73 -9.85 5.73
N SER A 19 12.42 -9.84 4.58
CA SER A 19 13.90 -9.91 4.53
C SER A 19 14.63 -8.84 5.37
N LYS A 20 13.95 -7.73 5.70
CA LYS A 20 14.51 -6.59 6.45
C LYS A 20 14.19 -6.60 7.95
N GLY A 21 13.45 -7.59 8.45
CA GLY A 21 13.14 -7.72 9.89
C GLY A 21 11.73 -8.15 10.21
N THR A 22 11.43 -8.22 11.50
CA THR A 22 10.15 -8.68 12.05
C THR A 22 9.47 -7.56 12.83
N LYS A 23 8.16 -7.42 12.63
CA LYS A 23 7.29 -6.52 13.39
C LYS A 23 6.20 -7.31 14.12
N THR A 24 5.85 -6.89 15.33
CA THR A 24 4.71 -7.41 16.10
C THR A 24 3.58 -6.39 16.21
N HIS A 25 3.87 -5.12 15.90
CA HIS A 25 2.93 -4.01 15.92
C HIS A 25 3.19 -3.07 14.75
N GLN A 26 2.16 -2.37 14.31
CA GLN A 26 2.25 -1.28 13.35
C GLN A 26 1.90 0.05 14.02
N PRO A 27 2.91 0.88 14.35
CA PRO A 27 2.65 2.26 14.78
C PRO A 27 2.09 3.08 13.61
N SER A 28 1.03 3.86 13.86
CA SER A 28 0.41 4.71 12.83
C SER A 28 0.00 6.06 13.42
N LEU A 29 0.00 7.08 12.57
CA LEU A 29 -0.63 8.38 12.83
C LEU A 29 -1.99 8.40 12.16
N ILE A 30 -3.05 8.65 12.94
CA ILE A 30 -4.39 8.95 12.44
C ILE A 30 -4.60 10.45 12.54
N VAL A 31 -5.07 11.07 11.47
CA VAL A 31 -5.43 12.49 11.44
C VAL A 31 -6.90 12.67 11.14
N GLN A 32 -7.47 13.71 11.70
CA GLN A 32 -8.82 14.21 11.40
C GLN A 32 -8.71 15.65 10.89
N LEU A 33 -9.33 15.91 9.76
CA LEU A 33 -9.59 17.25 9.27
C LEU A 33 -11.09 17.56 9.44
N GLU A 34 -11.42 18.67 10.07
CA GLU A 34 -12.81 19.10 10.23
C GLU A 34 -13.03 20.45 9.55
N ASN A 35 -14.07 20.53 8.73
CA ASN A 35 -14.52 21.78 8.11
C ASN A 35 -16.05 21.82 8.05
N ARG A 36 -16.65 22.88 8.63
CA ARG A 36 -18.10 23.11 8.63
C ARG A 36 -18.91 21.93 9.17
N GLY A 37 -18.42 21.26 10.22
CA GLY A 37 -19.07 20.12 10.84
C GLY A 37 -18.93 18.78 10.12
N LEU A 38 -18.15 18.72 9.03
CA LEU A 38 -17.80 17.48 8.35
C LEU A 38 -16.34 17.11 8.67
N ALA A 39 -16.12 15.88 9.10
CA ALA A 39 -14.82 15.35 9.45
C ALA A 39 -14.35 14.32 8.40
N GLY A 40 -13.10 14.44 7.95
CA GLY A 40 -12.40 13.45 7.16
C GLY A 40 -11.24 12.86 7.93
N TYR A 41 -10.95 11.57 7.69
CA TYR A 41 -9.92 10.81 8.38
C TYR A 41 -8.86 10.31 7.42
N GLY A 42 -7.61 10.25 7.87
CA GLY A 42 -6.51 9.69 7.13
C GLY A 42 -5.49 9.03 8.04
N GLU A 43 -4.67 8.19 7.45
CA GLU A 43 -3.69 7.36 8.15
C GLU A 43 -2.33 7.41 7.47
N ALA A 44 -1.27 7.36 8.28
CA ALA A 44 0.07 7.05 7.84
C ALA A 44 0.75 6.11 8.83
N PRO A 45 1.02 4.84 8.45
CA PRO A 45 1.85 3.93 9.22
C PRO A 45 3.30 4.41 9.25
N ALA A 46 3.95 4.28 10.41
CA ALA A 46 5.37 4.57 10.55
C ALA A 46 6.20 3.41 10.00
N ILE A 47 7.17 3.71 9.15
CA ILE A 47 8.01 2.70 8.50
C ILE A 47 9.49 3.03 8.71
N THR A 48 10.17 2.21 9.48
CA THR A 48 11.58 2.39 9.84
C THR A 48 12.49 2.48 8.61
N TYR A 49 12.19 1.71 7.56
CA TYR A 49 12.98 1.73 6.32
C TYR A 49 13.08 3.13 5.67
N TYR A 50 12.01 3.93 5.79
CA TYR A 50 11.97 5.31 5.27
C TYR A 50 12.41 6.35 6.29
N ASN A 51 12.83 5.91 7.50
CA ASN A 51 13.24 6.80 8.60
C ASN A 51 12.16 7.84 8.98
N ILE A 52 10.90 7.43 8.96
CA ILE A 52 9.75 8.26 9.35
C ILE A 52 9.02 7.58 10.51
N PRO A 53 9.44 7.82 11.76
CA PRO A 53 8.71 7.39 12.94
C PRO A 53 7.47 8.26 13.19
N VAL A 54 6.54 7.77 14.00
CA VAL A 54 5.30 8.51 14.34
C VAL A 54 5.62 9.86 14.99
N GLU A 55 6.62 9.90 15.84
CA GLU A 55 7.06 11.09 16.59
C GLU A 55 7.50 12.22 15.63
N LYS A 56 8.16 11.87 14.52
CA LYS A 56 8.53 12.83 13.48
C LYS A 56 7.31 13.40 12.78
N MET A 57 6.34 12.56 12.44
CA MET A 57 5.08 13.03 11.82
C MET A 57 4.33 13.97 12.76
N VAL A 58 4.23 13.63 14.03
CA VAL A 58 3.59 14.47 15.06
C VAL A 58 4.33 15.79 15.25
N ALA A 59 5.66 15.75 15.39
CA ALA A 59 6.46 16.96 15.58
C ALA A 59 6.34 17.92 14.39
N ASP A 60 6.40 17.40 13.15
CA ASP A 60 6.25 18.19 11.94
C ASP A 60 4.84 18.80 11.85
N LEU A 61 3.79 18.03 12.20
CA LEU A 61 2.41 18.52 12.22
C LEU A 61 2.23 19.63 13.25
N GLU A 62 2.65 19.43 14.50
CA GLU A 62 2.49 20.44 15.57
C GLU A 62 3.24 21.73 15.25
N ALA A 63 4.46 21.63 14.69
CA ALA A 63 5.24 22.81 14.32
C ALA A 63 4.53 23.72 13.30
N LYS A 64 3.64 23.18 12.46
CA LYS A 64 3.00 23.89 11.38
C LYS A 64 1.47 23.77 11.37
N LYS A 65 0.86 23.29 12.43
CA LYS A 65 -0.58 23.02 12.57
C LYS A 65 -1.44 24.25 12.22
N LEU A 66 -1.05 25.44 12.67
CA LEU A 66 -1.76 26.68 12.36
C LEU A 66 -1.81 26.99 10.85
N PHE A 67 -0.78 26.64 10.10
CA PHE A 67 -0.78 26.82 8.65
C PHE A 67 -1.74 25.85 7.97
N VAL A 68 -1.78 24.59 8.43
CA VAL A 68 -2.75 23.59 7.96
C VAL A 68 -4.17 24.06 8.24
N GLU A 69 -4.46 24.55 9.44
CA GLU A 69 -5.81 24.98 9.87
C GLU A 69 -6.28 26.26 9.15
N LYS A 70 -5.36 27.19 8.84
CA LYS A 70 -5.68 28.46 8.15
C LYS A 70 -5.89 28.29 6.66
N PHE A 71 -5.57 27.14 6.06
CA PHE A 71 -5.78 26.92 4.63
C PHE A 71 -7.26 27.03 4.26
N ALA A 72 -7.58 27.83 3.25
CA ALA A 72 -8.93 27.93 2.70
C ALA A 72 -9.19 26.73 1.78
N PHE A 73 -9.72 25.65 2.37
CA PHE A 73 -9.97 24.40 1.66
C PHE A 73 -11.06 24.55 0.59
N THR A 74 -10.74 24.16 -0.63
CA THR A 74 -11.66 24.11 -1.78
C THR A 74 -11.75 22.70 -2.34
N ASP A 75 -10.60 22.06 -2.57
CA ASP A 75 -10.46 20.73 -3.13
C ASP A 75 -9.16 20.08 -2.64
N PRO A 76 -9.07 18.72 -2.68
CA PRO A 76 -7.90 18.00 -2.18
C PRO A 76 -6.63 18.22 -3.01
N GLU A 77 -6.73 18.39 -4.34
CA GLU A 77 -5.54 18.53 -5.18
C GLU A 77 -4.78 19.83 -4.87
N ARG A 78 -5.50 20.95 -4.75
CA ARG A 78 -4.93 22.21 -4.32
C ARG A 78 -4.36 22.15 -2.91
N TYR A 79 -5.06 21.42 -2.01
CA TYR A 79 -4.59 21.24 -0.65
C TYR A 79 -3.32 20.40 -0.60
N TRP A 80 -3.23 19.32 -1.37
CA TRP A 80 -2.03 18.52 -1.49
C TRP A 80 -0.82 19.33 -1.96
N HIS A 81 -0.98 20.16 -2.98
CA HIS A 81 0.09 21.06 -3.44
C HIS A 81 0.61 21.96 -2.31
N TYR A 82 -0.29 22.51 -1.52
CA TYR A 82 0.08 23.31 -0.36
C TYR A 82 0.84 22.49 0.68
N LEU A 83 0.31 21.30 1.04
CA LEU A 83 0.94 20.41 2.02
C LEU A 83 2.31 19.91 1.59
N HIS A 84 2.48 19.58 0.31
CA HIS A 84 3.74 19.12 -0.24
C HIS A 84 4.85 20.18 -0.10
N HIS A 85 4.51 21.46 -0.27
CA HIS A 85 5.45 22.56 -0.01
C HIS A 85 5.64 22.82 1.48
N LEU A 86 4.61 22.62 2.29
CA LEU A 86 4.68 22.84 3.73
C LEU A 86 5.55 21.76 4.41
N TYR A 87 5.48 20.49 3.95
CA TYR A 87 6.18 19.34 4.53
C TYR A 87 7.02 18.59 3.49
N PRO A 88 8.01 19.21 2.83
CA PRO A 88 8.73 18.61 1.70
C PRO A 88 9.56 17.35 2.07
N GLN A 89 9.80 17.13 3.37
CA GLN A 89 10.59 16.01 3.88
C GLN A 89 9.74 14.94 4.60
N ASN A 90 8.40 15.02 4.52
CA ASN A 90 7.51 14.11 5.25
C ASN A 90 6.30 13.69 4.41
N ASN A 91 6.55 12.87 3.38
CA ASN A 91 5.51 12.34 2.50
C ASN A 91 4.43 11.56 3.27
N PHE A 92 4.79 10.91 4.37
CA PHE A 92 3.86 10.12 5.18
C PHE A 92 2.84 11.01 5.89
N LEU A 93 3.28 12.12 6.48
CA LEU A 93 2.35 13.10 7.06
C LEU A 93 1.47 13.74 5.99
N VAL A 94 2.04 14.10 4.84
CA VAL A 94 1.28 14.64 3.71
C VAL A 94 0.24 13.62 3.25
N CYS A 95 0.58 12.32 3.18
CA CYS A 95 -0.34 11.25 2.84
C CYS A 95 -1.53 11.19 3.80
N ALA A 96 -1.30 11.18 5.11
CA ALA A 96 -2.39 11.15 6.08
C ALA A 96 -3.33 12.35 5.93
N LEU A 97 -2.78 13.55 5.74
CA LEU A 97 -3.56 14.78 5.54
C LEU A 97 -4.30 14.79 4.18
N ASP A 98 -3.70 14.27 3.12
CA ASP A 98 -4.32 14.17 1.80
C ASP A 98 -5.49 13.16 1.80
N ILE A 99 -5.30 11.99 2.42
CA ILE A 99 -6.38 11.00 2.59
C ILE A 99 -7.54 11.61 3.38
N ALA A 100 -7.26 12.30 4.49
CA ALA A 100 -8.29 12.97 5.29
C ALA A 100 -9.02 14.07 4.50
N ALA A 101 -8.30 14.80 3.66
CA ALA A 101 -8.89 15.81 2.78
C ALA A 101 -9.81 15.21 1.72
N TRP A 102 -9.42 14.09 1.11
CA TRP A 102 -10.27 13.36 0.18
C TRP A 102 -11.51 12.78 0.85
N ASP A 103 -11.39 12.20 2.05
CA ASP A 103 -12.53 11.71 2.83
C ASP A 103 -13.52 12.85 3.14
N MET A 104 -13.01 13.96 3.66
CA MET A 104 -13.82 15.15 3.92
C MET A 104 -14.48 15.67 2.64
N TYR A 105 -13.76 15.73 1.53
CA TYR A 105 -14.30 16.20 0.26
C TYR A 105 -15.40 15.30 -0.29
N GLY A 106 -15.25 13.98 -0.20
CA GLY A 106 -16.29 13.02 -0.56
C GLY A 106 -17.57 13.24 0.26
N LYS A 107 -17.44 13.53 1.56
CA LYS A 107 -18.56 13.88 2.44
C LYS A 107 -19.20 15.23 2.07
N ILE A 108 -18.40 16.24 1.73
CA ILE A 108 -18.91 17.52 1.20
C ILE A 108 -19.70 17.31 -0.10
N ARG A 109 -19.23 16.43 -0.98
CA ARG A 109 -19.88 16.09 -2.26
C ARG A 109 -21.00 15.06 -2.11
N ASN A 110 -21.20 14.52 -0.92
CA ASN A 110 -22.17 13.46 -0.59
C ASN A 110 -22.04 12.23 -1.50
N GLN A 111 -20.80 11.82 -1.79
CA GLN A 111 -20.51 10.65 -2.64
C GLN A 111 -19.26 9.88 -2.12
N PRO A 112 -19.22 8.55 -2.29
CA PRO A 112 -17.98 7.78 -2.13
C PRO A 112 -16.95 8.21 -3.19
N LEU A 113 -15.65 8.12 -2.86
CA LEU A 113 -14.61 8.67 -3.73
C LEU A 113 -14.58 8.00 -5.11
N TYR A 114 -14.73 6.68 -5.22
CA TYR A 114 -14.72 6.02 -6.52
C TYR A 114 -15.83 6.54 -7.45
N LYS A 115 -17.03 6.87 -6.90
CA LYS A 115 -18.12 7.48 -7.69
C LYS A 115 -17.81 8.91 -8.11
N LEU A 116 -17.16 9.70 -7.24
CA LEU A 116 -16.68 11.03 -7.60
C LEU A 116 -15.72 11.01 -8.79
N TRP A 117 -14.97 9.94 -8.94
CA TRP A 117 -14.02 9.75 -10.03
C TRP A 117 -14.62 9.03 -11.24
N GLY A 118 -15.93 8.73 -11.22
CA GLY A 118 -16.64 8.04 -12.31
C GLY A 118 -16.21 6.57 -12.48
N LEU A 119 -15.72 5.94 -11.40
CA LEU A 119 -15.21 4.58 -11.44
C LEU A 119 -16.32 3.56 -11.12
N ASP A 120 -16.15 2.36 -11.68
CA ASP A 120 -17.01 1.20 -11.45
C ASP A 120 -16.29 0.18 -10.56
N ASN A 121 -16.74 0.06 -9.32
CA ASN A 121 -16.11 -0.81 -8.32
C ASN A 121 -16.26 -2.32 -8.63
N THR A 122 -17.13 -2.69 -9.57
CA THR A 122 -17.24 -4.09 -10.03
C THR A 122 -16.01 -4.55 -10.83
N LYS A 123 -15.20 -3.61 -11.32
CA LYS A 123 -13.96 -3.86 -12.07
C LYS A 123 -12.72 -3.96 -11.20
N ALA A 124 -12.86 -3.83 -9.87
CA ALA A 124 -11.75 -3.90 -8.94
C ALA A 124 -11.10 -5.29 -8.95
N PRO A 125 -9.76 -5.40 -9.06
CA PRO A 125 -9.06 -6.67 -8.93
C PRO A 125 -9.17 -7.22 -7.50
N ALA A 126 -8.99 -8.54 -7.36
CA ALA A 126 -8.92 -9.18 -6.07
C ALA A 126 -7.59 -8.83 -5.36
N THR A 127 -7.67 -8.61 -4.03
CA THR A 127 -6.47 -8.45 -3.20
C THR A 127 -5.83 -9.78 -2.87
N ASP A 128 -4.51 -9.79 -2.78
CA ASP A 128 -3.80 -10.92 -2.21
C ASP A 128 -3.88 -10.94 -0.68
N TYR A 129 -3.40 -12.06 -0.10
CA TYR A 129 -3.15 -12.24 1.33
C TYR A 129 -1.68 -12.54 1.54
N THR A 130 -1.01 -11.76 2.36
CA THR A 130 0.44 -11.84 2.55
C THR A 130 0.84 -12.94 3.53
N ILE A 131 1.76 -13.78 3.10
CA ILE A 131 2.45 -14.77 3.92
C ILE A 131 3.88 -14.27 4.17
N GLY A 132 4.15 -13.80 5.38
CA GLY A 132 5.49 -13.38 5.81
C GLY A 132 6.46 -14.56 5.93
N ILE A 133 7.75 -14.27 5.92
CA ILE A 133 8.82 -15.28 6.08
C ILE A 133 8.70 -15.96 7.45
N ASP A 134 8.68 -17.28 7.45
CA ASP A 134 8.68 -18.12 8.64
C ASP A 134 9.22 -19.53 8.26
N THR A 135 9.17 -20.50 9.16
CA THR A 135 9.38 -21.90 8.77
C THR A 135 8.30 -22.34 7.76
N ILE A 136 8.66 -23.25 6.85
CA ILE A 136 7.74 -23.73 5.81
C ILE A 136 6.42 -24.22 6.43
N ASP A 137 6.50 -25.02 7.50
CA ASP A 137 5.30 -25.54 8.17
C ASP A 137 4.35 -24.45 8.67
N LYS A 138 4.91 -23.36 9.23
CA LYS A 138 4.09 -22.23 9.68
C LYS A 138 3.52 -21.41 8.52
N MET A 139 4.26 -21.26 7.42
CA MET A 139 3.76 -20.61 6.22
C MET A 139 2.60 -21.41 5.61
N VAL A 140 2.74 -22.73 5.52
CA VAL A 140 1.67 -23.63 5.07
C VAL A 140 0.46 -23.55 6.01
N ALA A 141 0.68 -23.59 7.33
CA ALA A 141 -0.40 -23.48 8.31
C ALA A 141 -1.20 -22.16 8.17
N LYS A 142 -0.52 -21.02 7.95
CA LYS A 142 -1.16 -19.72 7.70
C LYS A 142 -2.01 -19.73 6.43
N MET A 143 -1.54 -20.36 5.35
CA MET A 143 -2.32 -20.50 4.11
C MET A 143 -3.56 -21.37 4.33
N GLN A 144 -3.44 -22.46 5.09
CA GLN A 144 -4.56 -23.38 5.39
C GLN A 144 -5.57 -22.75 6.34
N GLU A 145 -5.12 -21.96 7.32
CA GLU A 145 -5.99 -21.22 8.23
C GLU A 145 -6.86 -20.19 7.50
N LYS A 146 -6.31 -19.54 6.47
CA LYS A 146 -7.02 -18.56 5.67
C LYS A 146 -6.90 -18.86 4.17
N PRO A 147 -7.72 -19.81 3.65
CA PRO A 147 -7.79 -20.04 2.22
C PRO A 147 -8.12 -18.76 1.45
N TRP A 148 -7.30 -18.43 0.45
CA TRP A 148 -7.41 -17.19 -0.29
C TRP A 148 -7.07 -17.42 -1.77
N PRO A 149 -7.69 -16.69 -2.72
CA PRO A 149 -7.46 -16.95 -4.15
C PRO A 149 -6.08 -16.49 -4.66
N ILE A 150 -5.43 -15.58 -3.95
CA ILE A 150 -4.14 -15.00 -4.32
C ILE A 150 -3.29 -14.84 -3.06
N TYR A 151 -2.10 -15.40 -3.03
CA TYR A 151 -1.15 -15.17 -1.94
C TYR A 151 0.05 -14.38 -2.41
N LYS A 152 0.46 -13.39 -1.61
CA LYS A 152 1.74 -12.70 -1.75
C LYS A 152 2.76 -13.31 -0.79
N ILE A 153 3.78 -13.94 -1.32
CA ILE A 153 4.80 -14.66 -0.53
C ILE A 153 6.03 -13.79 -0.38
N LYS A 154 6.39 -13.48 0.86
CA LYS A 154 7.64 -12.77 1.16
C LYS A 154 8.81 -13.73 1.07
N LEU A 155 9.81 -13.37 0.27
CA LEU A 155 11.04 -14.12 0.03
C LEU A 155 12.28 -13.27 0.34
N GLY A 156 13.45 -13.72 -0.08
CA GLY A 156 14.73 -13.07 0.19
C GLY A 156 15.56 -13.84 1.20
N THR A 157 15.46 -15.17 1.16
CA THR A 157 16.24 -16.11 1.96
C THR A 157 17.08 -17.03 1.05
N GLY A 158 17.92 -17.87 1.65
CA GLY A 158 18.62 -18.92 0.89
C GLY A 158 17.74 -20.09 0.45
N GLN A 159 16.47 -20.14 0.90
CA GLN A 159 15.55 -21.27 0.69
C GLN A 159 14.32 -20.89 -0.15
N ASP A 160 14.37 -19.80 -0.91
CA ASP A 160 13.21 -19.24 -1.60
C ASP A 160 12.47 -20.24 -2.51
N ILE A 161 13.22 -21.03 -3.29
CA ILE A 161 12.63 -22.02 -4.20
C ILE A 161 12.08 -23.23 -3.44
N GLU A 162 12.74 -23.63 -2.36
CA GLU A 162 12.25 -24.70 -1.46
C GLU A 162 10.91 -24.29 -0.80
N ILE A 163 10.85 -23.07 -0.28
CA ILE A 163 9.63 -22.46 0.29
C ILE A 163 8.52 -22.51 -0.77
N MET A 164 8.75 -21.94 -1.95
CA MET A 164 7.72 -21.84 -3.00
C MET A 164 7.27 -23.21 -3.49
N THR A 165 8.19 -24.17 -3.62
CA THR A 165 7.89 -25.56 -3.99
C THR A 165 7.01 -26.25 -2.94
N ALA A 166 7.29 -26.01 -1.67
CA ALA A 166 6.49 -26.55 -0.59
C ALA A 166 5.09 -25.95 -0.54
N LEU A 167 5.00 -24.60 -0.63
CA LEU A 167 3.70 -23.91 -0.59
C LEU A 167 2.80 -24.30 -1.77
N ARG A 168 3.36 -24.45 -2.98
CA ARG A 168 2.61 -24.84 -4.18
C ARG A 168 1.94 -26.23 -4.04
N LYS A 169 2.50 -27.15 -3.27
CA LYS A 169 1.87 -28.45 -3.00
C LYS A 169 0.56 -28.36 -2.21
N HIS A 170 0.31 -27.23 -1.56
CA HIS A 170 -0.84 -27.02 -0.67
C HIS A 170 -1.90 -26.07 -1.24
N THR A 171 -1.69 -25.50 -2.44
CA THR A 171 -2.66 -24.58 -3.03
C THR A 171 -2.52 -24.46 -4.54
N ASP A 172 -3.65 -24.28 -5.24
CA ASP A 172 -3.74 -23.90 -6.65
C ASP A 172 -3.98 -22.39 -6.83
N ALA A 173 -3.99 -21.63 -5.74
CA ALA A 173 -4.16 -20.17 -5.77
C ALA A 173 -3.04 -19.48 -6.59
N ILE A 174 -3.32 -18.29 -7.07
CA ILE A 174 -2.30 -17.43 -7.69
C ILE A 174 -1.25 -17.09 -6.64
N LEU A 175 0.03 -17.22 -7.00
CA LEU A 175 1.15 -16.86 -6.15
C LEU A 175 1.85 -15.63 -6.74
N ARG A 176 2.05 -14.60 -5.92
CA ARG A 176 2.86 -13.42 -6.16
C ARG A 176 4.07 -13.46 -5.24
N VAL A 177 5.20 -12.98 -5.67
CA VAL A 177 6.43 -12.99 -4.88
C VAL A 177 6.90 -11.57 -4.65
N ASP A 178 7.31 -11.28 -3.42
CA ASP A 178 7.98 -10.04 -3.06
C ASP A 178 9.33 -10.38 -2.40
N ALA A 179 10.41 -10.06 -3.10
CA ALA A 179 11.77 -10.29 -2.65
C ALA A 179 12.33 -9.16 -1.76
N ASN A 180 11.63 -8.05 -1.64
CA ASN A 180 12.02 -6.86 -0.87
C ASN A 180 13.50 -6.45 -1.08
N ALA A 181 13.93 -6.43 -2.34
CA ALA A 181 15.27 -6.03 -2.77
C ALA A 181 16.41 -6.92 -2.21
N ALA A 182 16.14 -8.20 -1.97
CA ALA A 182 17.10 -9.09 -1.30
C ALA A 182 18.02 -9.85 -2.27
N TRP A 183 17.72 -9.90 -3.57
CA TRP A 183 18.48 -10.72 -4.52
C TRP A 183 19.55 -9.91 -5.25
N THR A 184 20.60 -10.60 -5.66
CA THR A 184 21.53 -10.16 -6.71
C THR A 184 20.97 -10.50 -8.11
N VAL A 185 21.55 -9.93 -9.16
CA VAL A 185 21.17 -10.24 -10.55
C VAL A 185 21.32 -11.75 -10.84
N THR A 186 22.41 -12.36 -10.37
CA THR A 186 22.67 -13.79 -10.57
C THR A 186 21.61 -14.64 -9.90
N GLU A 187 21.33 -14.39 -8.61
CA GLU A 187 20.29 -15.12 -7.87
C GLU A 187 18.90 -14.95 -8.52
N ALA A 188 18.58 -13.74 -8.98
CA ALA A 188 17.31 -13.49 -9.65
C ALA A 188 17.19 -14.31 -10.96
N LEU A 189 18.23 -14.32 -11.79
CA LEU A 189 18.23 -15.08 -13.03
C LEU A 189 18.14 -16.60 -12.82
N GLU A 190 18.70 -17.11 -11.72
CA GLU A 190 18.59 -18.51 -11.33
C GLU A 190 17.19 -18.87 -10.80
N LYS A 191 16.55 -17.97 -10.02
CA LYS A 191 15.26 -18.21 -9.37
C LYS A 191 14.06 -17.99 -10.29
N LEU A 192 14.10 -16.99 -11.17
CA LEU A 192 12.95 -16.59 -11.99
C LEU A 192 12.37 -17.71 -12.87
N PRO A 193 13.16 -18.57 -13.54
CA PRO A 193 12.63 -19.70 -14.31
C PRO A 193 11.86 -20.69 -13.42
N ALA A 194 12.45 -21.08 -12.28
CA ALA A 194 11.80 -21.99 -11.33
C ALA A 194 10.51 -21.41 -10.74
N LEU A 195 10.46 -20.11 -10.45
CA LEU A 195 9.25 -19.43 -9.99
C LEU A 195 8.17 -19.42 -11.07
N LYS A 196 8.53 -19.26 -12.34
CA LYS A 196 7.60 -19.37 -13.46
C LYS A 196 7.00 -20.77 -13.55
N ASP A 197 7.83 -21.82 -13.46
CA ASP A 197 7.39 -23.21 -13.49
C ASP A 197 6.45 -23.56 -12.32
N LEU A 198 6.61 -22.86 -11.17
CA LEU A 198 5.71 -22.94 -10.01
C LEU A 198 4.44 -22.09 -10.17
N GLY A 199 4.23 -21.43 -11.31
CA GLY A 199 3.01 -20.65 -11.60
C GLY A 199 2.93 -19.32 -10.84
N VAL A 200 4.07 -18.67 -10.57
CA VAL A 200 4.10 -17.32 -10.01
C VAL A 200 3.62 -16.32 -11.05
N GLU A 201 2.76 -15.37 -10.64
CA GLU A 201 2.19 -14.36 -11.53
C GLU A 201 3.20 -13.24 -11.85
N PHE A 202 3.91 -12.76 -10.83
CA PHE A 202 4.97 -11.74 -10.96
C PHE A 202 5.93 -11.76 -9.77
N VAL A 203 7.06 -11.09 -9.93
CA VAL A 203 8.01 -10.83 -8.84
C VAL A 203 8.11 -9.32 -8.58
N GLU A 204 7.92 -8.93 -7.33
CA GLU A 204 8.05 -7.57 -6.84
C GLU A 204 9.47 -7.35 -6.30
N GLN A 205 10.07 -6.23 -6.69
CA GLN A 205 11.37 -5.70 -6.28
C GLN A 205 12.45 -6.77 -6.02
N PRO A 206 12.96 -7.45 -7.07
CA PRO A 206 13.97 -8.48 -6.87
C PRO A 206 15.33 -7.92 -6.39
N LEU A 207 15.79 -6.80 -6.99
CA LEU A 207 17.10 -6.21 -6.73
C LEU A 207 17.04 -4.97 -5.84
N ALA A 208 18.20 -4.57 -5.33
CA ALA A 208 18.36 -3.29 -4.65
C ALA A 208 17.78 -2.14 -5.47
N LYS A 209 17.12 -1.19 -4.78
CA LYS A 209 16.35 -0.10 -5.42
C LYS A 209 17.12 0.75 -6.42
N ASP A 210 18.44 0.82 -6.26
CA ASP A 210 19.34 1.65 -7.08
C ASP A 210 20.08 0.83 -8.15
N ASP A 211 19.88 -0.49 -8.24
CA ASP A 211 20.52 -1.36 -9.25
C ASP A 211 19.76 -1.31 -10.59
N TRP A 212 19.79 -0.15 -11.23
CA TRP A 212 19.13 0.07 -12.51
C TRP A 212 19.71 -0.74 -13.67
N GLU A 213 21.03 -0.96 -13.69
CA GLU A 213 21.67 -1.77 -14.72
C GLU A 213 21.29 -3.26 -14.58
N GLY A 214 21.28 -3.77 -13.35
CA GLY A 214 20.77 -5.11 -13.06
C GLY A 214 19.31 -5.27 -13.44
N MET A 215 18.47 -4.32 -13.08
CA MET A 215 17.04 -4.33 -13.45
C MET A 215 16.80 -4.24 -14.94
N LYS A 216 17.59 -3.45 -15.68
CA LYS A 216 17.52 -3.37 -17.15
C LYS A 216 17.85 -4.71 -17.81
N ARG A 217 18.78 -5.46 -17.23
CA ARG A 217 19.10 -6.81 -17.67
C ARG A 217 17.95 -7.76 -17.35
N LEU A 218 17.45 -7.77 -16.11
CA LEU A 218 16.33 -8.61 -15.70
C LEU A 218 15.05 -8.32 -16.50
N TYR A 219 14.77 -7.05 -16.81
CA TYR A 219 13.61 -6.66 -17.63
C TYR A 219 13.58 -7.40 -18.99
N LYS A 220 14.77 -7.65 -19.59
CA LYS A 220 14.88 -8.33 -20.90
C LYS A 220 14.89 -9.86 -20.79
N GLU A 221 15.48 -10.39 -19.72
CA GLU A 221 15.77 -11.82 -19.56
C GLU A 221 14.73 -12.54 -18.69
N SER A 222 13.97 -11.81 -17.88
CA SER A 222 12.99 -12.42 -16.98
C SER A 222 11.83 -13.05 -17.73
N PRO A 223 11.49 -14.32 -17.42
CA PRO A 223 10.29 -14.95 -17.95
C PRO A 223 9.01 -14.54 -17.23
N LEU A 224 9.11 -13.72 -16.17
CA LEU A 224 8.01 -13.22 -15.34
C LEU A 224 7.95 -11.70 -15.34
N PRO A 225 6.77 -11.09 -15.23
CA PRO A 225 6.68 -9.66 -14.99
C PRO A 225 7.41 -9.25 -13.70
N LEU A 226 8.07 -8.10 -13.72
CA LEU A 226 8.77 -7.50 -12.59
C LEU A 226 8.08 -6.20 -12.21
N ILE A 227 7.75 -6.04 -10.92
CA ILE A 227 7.03 -4.88 -10.37
C ILE A 227 7.96 -4.09 -9.44
N ALA A 228 8.06 -2.77 -9.65
CA ALA A 228 8.88 -1.88 -8.83
C ALA A 228 8.13 -1.49 -7.54
N ASP A 229 8.74 -1.66 -6.37
CA ASP A 229 8.27 -1.12 -5.09
C ASP A 229 9.24 -0.04 -4.57
N GLU A 230 10.38 -0.44 -4.02
CA GLU A 230 11.37 0.48 -3.43
C GLU A 230 12.02 1.38 -4.48
N SER A 231 12.04 0.97 -5.74
CA SER A 231 12.54 1.77 -6.88
C SER A 231 11.54 2.82 -7.38
N CYS A 232 10.25 2.75 -6.98
CA CYS A 232 9.20 3.67 -7.39
C CYS A 232 8.56 4.32 -6.14
N VAL A 233 9.03 5.48 -5.76
CA VAL A 233 8.59 6.22 -4.56
C VAL A 233 7.73 7.42 -4.93
N LEU A 234 8.16 8.23 -5.88
CA LEU A 234 7.55 9.50 -6.28
C LEU A 234 7.09 9.45 -7.74
N GLU A 235 6.28 10.43 -8.14
CA GLU A 235 5.83 10.60 -9.54
C GLU A 235 6.99 10.59 -10.54
N ALA A 236 8.11 11.24 -10.22
CA ALA A 236 9.29 11.28 -11.08
C ALA A 236 9.95 9.92 -11.32
N ASP A 237 9.72 8.95 -10.43
CA ASP A 237 10.31 7.62 -10.53
C ASP A 237 9.58 6.73 -11.55
N VAL A 238 8.31 7.03 -11.87
CA VAL A 238 7.52 6.25 -12.84
C VAL A 238 8.22 6.19 -14.19
N GLN A 239 8.70 7.33 -14.69
CA GLN A 239 9.44 7.39 -15.94
C GLN A 239 10.76 6.60 -15.89
N LYS A 240 11.44 6.57 -14.75
CA LYS A 240 12.67 5.79 -14.57
C LYS A 240 12.40 4.29 -14.55
N CYS A 241 11.26 3.86 -14.01
CA CYS A 241 10.86 2.46 -13.97
C CYS A 241 10.54 1.91 -15.37
N HIS A 242 10.11 2.73 -16.30
CA HIS A 242 9.84 2.32 -17.67
C HIS A 242 11.10 1.76 -18.35
N GLY A 243 10.99 0.55 -18.91
CA GLY A 243 12.13 -0.18 -19.49
C GLY A 243 13.05 -0.88 -18.50
N HIS A 244 12.76 -0.80 -17.19
CA HIS A 244 13.43 -1.53 -16.11
C HIS A 244 12.48 -2.47 -15.39
N PHE A 245 11.20 -2.12 -15.33
CA PHE A 245 10.13 -2.91 -14.73
C PHE A 245 8.93 -3.00 -15.68
N HIS A 246 8.15 -4.07 -15.56
CA HIS A 246 6.91 -4.26 -16.33
C HIS A 246 5.70 -3.54 -15.68
N GLY A 247 5.83 -3.18 -14.41
CA GLY A 247 4.83 -2.44 -13.66
C GLY A 247 5.40 -1.76 -12.42
N ILE A 248 4.56 -1.00 -11.73
CA ILE A 248 4.91 -0.29 -10.51
C ILE A 248 3.94 -0.63 -9.39
N ASN A 249 4.44 -0.69 -8.15
CA ASN A 249 3.65 -0.75 -6.93
C ASN A 249 3.67 0.62 -6.25
N ILE A 250 2.58 1.35 -6.39
CA ILE A 250 2.36 2.63 -5.72
C ILE A 250 1.97 2.34 -4.27
N LYS A 251 2.59 3.04 -3.32
CA LYS A 251 2.13 3.05 -1.92
C LYS A 251 1.83 4.48 -1.53
N LEU A 252 0.62 4.72 -1.02
CA LEU A 252 0.11 6.07 -0.76
C LEU A 252 1.04 6.88 0.13
N THR A 253 1.62 6.23 1.15
CA THR A 253 2.59 6.89 2.05
C THR A 253 3.89 7.27 1.34
N LYS A 254 4.39 6.46 0.41
CA LYS A 254 5.60 6.79 -0.35
C LYS A 254 5.39 8.02 -1.22
N CYS A 255 4.31 8.03 -1.99
CA CYS A 255 4.04 9.08 -2.96
C CYS A 255 3.32 10.30 -2.36
N SER A 256 3.01 10.28 -1.06
CA SER A 256 2.34 11.34 -0.30
C SER A 256 0.83 11.48 -0.51
N GLY A 257 0.12 10.40 -0.86
CA GLY A 257 -1.34 10.37 -0.80
C GLY A 257 -2.06 9.91 -2.06
N ILE A 258 -3.38 10.03 -2.04
CA ILE A 258 -4.29 9.69 -3.16
C ILE A 258 -4.02 10.60 -4.37
N THR A 259 -3.81 11.89 -4.11
CA THR A 259 -3.61 12.90 -5.16
C THR A 259 -2.47 12.53 -6.10
N PRO A 260 -1.21 12.35 -5.64
CA PRO A 260 -0.13 11.92 -6.52
C PRO A 260 -0.28 10.48 -7.01
N ALA A 261 -0.86 9.57 -6.22
CA ALA A 261 -1.09 8.21 -6.66
C ALA A 261 -1.94 8.13 -7.94
N ARG A 262 -2.99 8.94 -8.05
CA ARG A 262 -3.83 9.02 -9.27
C ARG A 262 -3.04 9.48 -10.49
N ARG A 263 -2.13 10.46 -10.33
CA ARG A 263 -1.25 10.92 -11.42
C ARG A 263 -0.23 9.84 -11.81
N MET A 264 0.37 9.14 -10.83
CA MET A 264 1.26 8.02 -11.10
C MET A 264 0.56 6.88 -11.85
N ILE A 265 -0.69 6.55 -11.50
CA ILE A 265 -1.50 5.57 -12.22
C ILE A 265 -1.67 6.00 -13.68
N THR A 266 -2.06 7.24 -13.94
CA THR A 266 -2.23 7.77 -15.29
C THR A 266 -0.93 7.69 -16.08
N GLN A 267 0.17 8.18 -15.52
CA GLN A 267 1.49 8.17 -16.17
C GLN A 267 1.96 6.74 -16.49
N ALA A 268 1.80 5.79 -15.55
CA ALA A 268 2.17 4.41 -15.79
C ALA A 268 1.34 3.76 -16.91
N ARG A 269 0.03 4.06 -16.97
CA ARG A 269 -0.85 3.61 -18.06
C ARG A 269 -0.42 4.17 -19.42
N GLU A 270 -0.08 5.45 -19.49
CA GLU A 270 0.44 6.09 -20.72
C GLU A 270 1.74 5.45 -21.21
N LEU A 271 2.56 4.95 -20.29
CA LEU A 271 3.81 4.19 -20.58
C LEU A 271 3.57 2.70 -20.86
N GLY A 272 2.32 2.22 -20.84
CA GLY A 272 1.97 0.81 -21.05
C GLY A 272 2.39 -0.12 -19.91
N MET A 273 2.67 0.42 -18.72
CA MET A 273 3.07 -0.35 -17.56
C MET A 273 1.86 -0.90 -16.79
N LYS A 274 2.05 -2.04 -16.12
CA LYS A 274 1.10 -2.55 -15.13
C LYS A 274 1.11 -1.69 -13.88
N VAL A 275 -0.07 -1.56 -13.25
CA VAL A 275 -0.23 -0.72 -12.06
C VAL A 275 -0.75 -1.55 -10.90
N MET A 276 -0.03 -1.48 -9.80
CA MET A 276 -0.40 -2.02 -8.51
C MET A 276 -0.44 -0.90 -7.48
N VAL A 277 -1.35 -0.98 -6.52
CA VAL A 277 -1.27 -0.22 -5.26
C VAL A 277 -1.13 -1.21 -4.13
N GLY A 278 -0.11 -1.01 -3.30
CA GLY A 278 0.18 -1.85 -2.15
C GLY A 278 0.05 -1.11 -0.82
N SER A 279 -0.12 -1.89 0.25
CA SER A 279 -0.22 -1.39 1.61
C SER A 279 1.13 -1.35 2.33
N MET A 280 1.16 -0.62 3.45
CA MET A 280 2.20 -0.64 4.48
C MET A 280 1.67 -1.23 5.79
N ASN A 281 0.64 -2.10 5.70
CA ASN A 281 -0.12 -2.69 6.81
C ASN A 281 -0.98 -1.64 7.54
N GLU A 282 -1.64 -0.77 6.78
CA GLU A 282 -2.60 0.19 7.30
C GLU A 282 -3.83 -0.50 7.91
N SER A 283 -4.50 0.20 8.83
CA SER A 283 -5.84 -0.13 9.28
C SER A 283 -6.87 0.05 8.14
N THR A 284 -8.14 -0.22 8.45
CA THR A 284 -9.25 0.08 7.53
C THR A 284 -9.26 1.55 7.07
N VAL A 285 -8.70 2.50 7.82
CA VAL A 285 -8.64 3.91 7.40
C VAL A 285 -7.78 4.09 6.15
N GLY A 286 -6.52 3.65 6.19
CA GLY A 286 -5.61 3.75 5.05
C GLY A 286 -5.99 2.81 3.92
N SER A 287 -6.43 1.58 4.25
CA SER A 287 -6.85 0.58 3.26
C SER A 287 -8.10 1.01 2.48
N ALA A 288 -9.03 1.78 3.09
CA ALA A 288 -10.18 2.32 2.38
C ALA A 288 -9.76 3.31 1.28
N ALA A 289 -8.71 4.10 1.52
CA ALA A 289 -8.17 4.99 0.49
C ALA A 289 -7.65 4.20 -0.73
N ILE A 290 -6.99 3.05 -0.50
CA ILE A 290 -6.56 2.14 -1.57
C ILE A 290 -7.78 1.54 -2.28
N ALA A 291 -8.80 1.10 -1.53
CA ALA A 291 -9.98 0.45 -2.08
C ALA A 291 -10.74 1.31 -3.09
N HIS A 292 -10.76 2.63 -2.90
CA HIS A 292 -11.38 3.54 -3.86
C HIS A 292 -10.60 3.71 -5.16
N LEU A 293 -9.32 3.37 -5.19
CA LEU A 293 -8.47 3.37 -6.39
C LEU A 293 -8.52 2.04 -7.15
N ASN A 294 -9.00 0.96 -6.53
CA ASN A 294 -8.95 -0.40 -7.08
C ASN A 294 -9.43 -0.52 -8.53
N PRO A 295 -10.52 0.12 -8.99
CA PRO A 295 -10.96 -0.01 -10.37
C PRO A 295 -9.96 0.50 -11.43
N LEU A 296 -8.94 1.25 -11.02
CA LEU A 296 -7.87 1.76 -11.89
C LEU A 296 -6.68 0.80 -12.03
N LEU A 297 -6.65 -0.29 -11.25
CA LEU A 297 -5.46 -1.12 -11.03
C LEU A 297 -5.51 -2.44 -11.81
N ASP A 298 -4.34 -3.02 -12.10
CA ASP A 298 -4.20 -4.41 -12.53
C ASP A 298 -4.07 -5.35 -11.33
N TYR A 299 -3.36 -4.90 -10.30
CA TYR A 299 -3.08 -5.66 -9.07
C TYR A 299 -3.31 -4.79 -7.84
N VAL A 300 -3.66 -5.42 -6.74
CA VAL A 300 -3.79 -4.75 -5.45
C VAL A 300 -3.30 -5.66 -4.31
N ASP A 301 -2.66 -5.05 -3.33
CA ASP A 301 -2.20 -5.64 -2.08
C ASP A 301 -2.69 -4.72 -0.94
N MET A 302 -3.85 -5.03 -0.37
CA MET A 302 -4.50 -4.20 0.65
C MET A 302 -5.03 -5.03 1.81
N ASP A 303 -4.29 -6.04 2.18
CA ASP A 303 -4.64 -6.99 3.22
C ASP A 303 -4.29 -6.53 4.65
N GLY A 304 -3.78 -5.31 4.83
CA GLY A 304 -3.42 -4.75 6.13
C GLY A 304 -4.43 -5.05 7.25
N PRO A 305 -5.75 -4.76 7.09
CA PRO A 305 -6.75 -5.07 8.09
C PRO A 305 -6.88 -6.56 8.43
N LEU A 306 -6.53 -7.45 7.51
CA LEU A 306 -6.57 -8.89 7.74
C LEU A 306 -5.36 -9.40 8.54
N LEU A 307 -4.24 -8.70 8.48
CA LEU A 307 -3.01 -9.02 9.20
C LEU A 307 -3.01 -8.50 10.63
N LEU A 308 -3.82 -7.47 10.92
CA LEU A 308 -3.95 -6.88 12.24
C LEU A 308 -4.86 -7.72 13.15
N ALA A 309 -4.52 -7.80 14.44
CA ALA A 309 -5.36 -8.45 15.46
C ALA A 309 -6.54 -7.57 15.85
N GLU A 310 -6.39 -6.26 15.79
CA GLU A 310 -7.41 -5.27 16.08
C GLU A 310 -7.43 -4.21 14.98
N ASP A 311 -8.61 -3.66 14.68
CA ASP A 311 -8.78 -2.53 13.78
C ASP A 311 -9.47 -1.37 14.50
N ILE A 312 -9.25 -0.16 14.00
CA ILE A 312 -9.76 1.08 14.57
C ILE A 312 -10.97 1.64 13.81
N ALA A 313 -11.30 1.02 12.69
CA ALA A 313 -12.41 1.45 11.85
C ALA A 313 -13.11 0.25 11.21
N THR A 314 -14.32 0.48 10.72
CA THR A 314 -15.09 -0.41 9.86
C THR A 314 -15.43 0.29 8.55
N GLY A 315 -15.89 -0.43 7.53
CA GLY A 315 -16.29 0.13 6.22
C GLY A 315 -15.79 -0.67 5.02
N LEU A 316 -14.83 -1.56 5.22
CA LEU A 316 -14.39 -2.53 4.22
C LEU A 316 -14.88 -3.93 4.57
N GLN A 317 -15.25 -4.69 3.53
CA GLN A 317 -15.55 -6.11 3.64
C GLN A 317 -14.64 -6.89 2.72
N TYR A 318 -14.07 -7.99 3.23
CA TYR A 318 -13.16 -8.88 2.51
C TYR A 318 -13.79 -10.24 2.38
N GLU A 319 -14.08 -10.64 1.16
CA GLU A 319 -14.65 -11.95 0.86
C GLU A 319 -13.97 -12.59 -0.34
N ASN A 320 -13.26 -13.68 -0.11
CA ASN A 320 -12.58 -14.45 -1.15
C ASN A 320 -11.76 -13.57 -2.14
N GLY A 321 -10.90 -12.71 -1.60
CA GLY A 321 -10.09 -11.76 -2.37
C GLY A 321 -10.81 -10.49 -2.81
N LYS A 322 -12.13 -10.48 -2.89
CA LYS A 322 -12.90 -9.28 -3.22
C LYS A 322 -12.96 -8.33 -2.03
N VAL A 323 -12.72 -7.05 -2.30
CA VAL A 323 -12.88 -5.98 -1.33
C VAL A 323 -14.05 -5.10 -1.73
N THR A 324 -15.01 -4.96 -0.83
CA THR A 324 -16.18 -4.10 -1.02
C THR A 324 -16.08 -2.88 -0.13
N VAL A 325 -16.22 -1.70 -0.70
CA VAL A 325 -16.30 -0.43 0.02
C VAL A 325 -17.75 -0.08 0.32
N SER A 326 -17.97 0.64 1.43
CA SER A 326 -19.28 1.17 1.76
C SER A 326 -19.75 2.21 0.73
N GLU A 327 -21.07 2.28 0.52
CA GLU A 327 -21.72 3.32 -0.32
C GLU A 327 -21.81 4.69 0.39
N THR A 328 -21.37 4.79 1.65
CA THR A 328 -21.39 6.05 2.38
C THR A 328 -20.36 7.04 1.83
N PRO A 329 -20.65 8.37 1.91
CA PRO A 329 -19.76 9.40 1.37
C PRO A 329 -18.35 9.37 1.93
N GLY A 330 -17.38 9.83 1.16
CA GLY A 330 -15.96 9.86 1.50
C GLY A 330 -15.33 8.48 1.32
N LEU A 331 -14.51 8.07 2.30
CA LEU A 331 -13.91 6.74 2.38
C LEU A 331 -14.90 5.64 2.79
N GLY A 332 -16.10 6.01 3.25
CA GLY A 332 -17.10 5.04 3.70
C GLY A 332 -16.75 4.34 5.01
N ILE A 333 -15.87 4.91 5.81
CA ILE A 333 -15.42 4.32 7.08
C ILE A 333 -16.15 4.90 8.28
N GLN A 334 -16.19 4.11 9.37
CA GLN A 334 -16.63 4.53 10.70
C GLN A 334 -15.55 4.14 11.71
N LEU A 335 -15.06 5.13 12.47
CA LEU A 335 -14.12 4.86 13.55
C LEU A 335 -14.82 4.09 14.67
N THR A 336 -14.10 3.12 15.27
CA THR A 336 -14.57 2.40 16.46
C THR A 336 -14.27 3.20 17.73
N GLY A 337 -14.97 2.93 18.85
CA GLY A 337 -14.86 3.72 20.08
C GLY A 337 -13.45 3.83 20.69
N LYS A 338 -12.49 2.97 20.29
CA LYS A 338 -11.08 3.05 20.68
C LYS A 338 -10.30 4.17 19.96
N SER A 339 -10.85 4.75 18.92
CA SER A 339 -10.20 5.69 17.99
C SER A 339 -10.83 7.08 17.93
N ASN A 340 -11.71 7.43 18.87
CA ASN A 340 -12.25 8.77 18.95
C ASN A 340 -11.12 9.81 19.12
N LEU A 341 -11.03 10.71 18.14
CA LEU A 341 -10.09 11.84 18.05
C LEU A 341 -10.68 13.08 18.71
#